data_4118b770cb87ddd5d4e373228c63919f
#
_entry.id   4118b770cb87ddd5d4e373228c63919f
#
_cell.length_a   1.000
_cell.length_b   1.000
_cell.length_c   1.000
_cell.angle_alpha   90.00
_cell.angle_beta   90.00
_cell.angle_gamma   90.00
#
_symmetry.space_group_name_H-M   'P 1'
#
loop_
_entity.id
_entity.type
_entity.pdbx_description
1 polymer ?
#
loop_
_entity_poly.entity_id
_entity_poly.type
_entity_poly.pdbx_seq_one_letter_code
_entity_poly.pdbx_strand_id
1 'polypeptide(L)'
;MVGDVHGHFKLLTAALDKLNFNTELDRIFSVGDLIDRGPESIDILNWLEKPWFHAVRGNHEQMLIDCISGHGDIPRHIRNGGAWLYELQPDIQQELSKTLQALPLIIEIELSNDHTIGIVHAEAPVIQSNDGWQEAKDAITGKSGEQHQRQALKTALYAREKIDQQDHTTIKGIDRIYVGHSTVPSVTRLGNVVYIDTGCAFSDGALSLVDIQTETMISISMSP
;
A
#
# COMPACT_ATOMS: atom_id res chain seq x y z
N MET A 1 10.99 0.51 2.24
CA MET A 1 9.63 0.51 1.67
C MET A 1 9.46 -0.69 0.76
N VAL A 2 8.26 -1.27 0.68
CA VAL A 2 7.93 -2.34 -0.27
C VAL A 2 6.64 -1.98 -1.02
N GLY A 3 6.62 -2.27 -2.33
CA GLY A 3 5.45 -2.12 -3.21
C GLY A 3 4.36 -3.14 -2.92
N ASP A 4 3.35 -3.18 -3.78
CA ASP A 4 2.21 -4.10 -3.70
C ASP A 4 2.70 -5.55 -3.68
N VAL A 5 2.31 -6.32 -2.66
CA VAL A 5 2.82 -7.69 -2.45
C VAL A 5 1.91 -8.74 -3.08
N HIS A 6 0.61 -8.50 -3.04
CA HIS A 6 -0.40 -9.37 -3.66
C HIS A 6 -0.21 -10.86 -3.38
N GLY A 7 -0.06 -11.23 -2.10
CA GLY A 7 0.08 -12.64 -1.70
C GLY A 7 1.36 -13.33 -2.19
N HIS A 8 2.43 -12.58 -2.47
CA HIS A 8 3.74 -13.13 -2.85
C HIS A 8 4.77 -12.97 -1.72
N PHE A 9 4.41 -13.42 -0.53
CA PHE A 9 5.23 -13.25 0.68
C PHE A 9 6.54 -14.04 0.66
N LYS A 10 6.62 -15.15 -0.09
CA LYS A 10 7.92 -15.84 -0.33
C LYS A 10 8.86 -14.98 -1.15
N LEU A 11 8.33 -14.23 -2.13
CA LEU A 11 9.14 -13.30 -2.91
C LEU A 11 9.64 -12.16 -2.02
N LEU A 12 8.79 -11.63 -1.13
CA LEU A 12 9.20 -10.64 -0.14
C LEU A 12 10.28 -11.20 0.80
N THR A 13 10.13 -12.43 1.30
CA THR A 13 11.16 -13.08 2.14
C THR A 13 12.49 -13.18 1.40
N ALA A 14 12.49 -13.63 0.15
CA ALA A 14 13.71 -13.71 -0.66
C ALA A 14 14.35 -12.33 -0.92
N ALA A 15 13.53 -11.27 -1.02
CA ALA A 15 14.02 -9.90 -1.14
C ALA A 15 14.72 -9.44 0.16
N LEU A 16 14.13 -9.72 1.31
CA LEU A 16 14.68 -9.39 2.63
C LEU A 16 16.00 -10.12 2.88
N ASP A 17 16.09 -11.40 2.50
CA ASP A 17 17.34 -12.19 2.60
C ASP A 17 18.45 -11.55 1.76
N LYS A 18 18.17 -11.12 0.53
CA LYS A 18 19.16 -10.44 -0.33
C LYS A 18 19.63 -9.10 0.24
N LEU A 19 18.78 -8.42 1.00
CA LEU A 19 19.11 -7.15 1.66
C LEU A 19 19.84 -7.36 2.99
N ASN A 20 20.02 -8.61 3.46
CA ASN A 20 20.48 -8.92 4.81
C ASN A 20 19.65 -8.21 5.89
N PHE A 21 18.33 -8.18 5.70
CA PHE A 21 17.39 -7.50 6.59
C PHE A 21 17.48 -8.06 8.02
N ASN A 22 17.65 -7.18 8.99
CA ASN A 22 17.73 -7.53 10.40
C ASN A 22 16.43 -7.16 11.12
N THR A 23 15.64 -8.15 11.51
CA THR A 23 14.33 -7.96 12.15
C THR A 23 14.36 -7.22 13.50
N GLU A 24 15.53 -7.16 14.15
CA GLU A 24 15.70 -6.41 15.39
C GLU A 24 15.96 -4.92 15.17
N LEU A 25 16.65 -4.58 14.07
CA LEU A 25 17.10 -3.21 13.78
C LEU A 25 16.28 -2.54 12.69
N ASP A 26 15.86 -3.29 11.66
CA ASP A 26 15.21 -2.76 10.48
C ASP A 26 13.68 -2.81 10.61
N ARG A 27 13.01 -2.00 9.81
CA ARG A 27 11.54 -1.96 9.68
C ARG A 27 11.15 -1.93 8.22
N ILE A 28 10.10 -2.68 7.88
CA ILE A 28 9.46 -2.65 6.56
C ILE A 28 8.14 -1.89 6.66
N PHE A 29 7.93 -1.03 5.68
CA PHE A 29 6.65 -0.35 5.48
C PHE A 29 6.13 -0.69 4.07
N SER A 30 4.92 -1.25 3.99
CA SER A 30 4.26 -1.55 2.73
C SER A 30 3.26 -0.46 2.35
N VAL A 31 3.15 -0.22 1.06
CA VAL A 31 2.17 0.71 0.48
C VAL A 31 0.75 0.11 0.34
N GLY A 32 0.49 -1.08 0.88
CA GLY A 32 -0.81 -1.77 0.79
C GLY A 32 -0.85 -2.82 -0.32
N ASP A 33 -2.06 -3.28 -0.64
CA ASP A 33 -2.33 -4.37 -1.58
C ASP A 33 -1.47 -5.61 -1.28
N LEU A 34 -1.64 -6.11 -0.06
CA LEU A 34 -0.90 -7.24 0.49
C LEU A 34 -1.50 -8.59 0.05
N ILE A 35 -2.79 -8.58 -0.25
CA ILE A 35 -3.61 -9.78 -0.55
C ILE A 35 -4.07 -9.81 -2.01
N ASP A 36 -4.76 -10.89 -2.36
CA ASP A 36 -5.30 -11.19 -3.68
C ASP A 36 -4.24 -11.51 -4.74
N ARG A 37 -4.66 -12.17 -5.83
CA ARG A 37 -3.84 -12.59 -6.98
C ARG A 37 -2.83 -13.68 -6.66
N GLY A 38 -1.98 -13.49 -5.66
CA GLY A 38 -0.93 -14.44 -5.29
C GLY A 38 -1.41 -15.54 -4.33
N PRO A 39 -0.67 -16.65 -4.28
CA PRO A 39 -1.10 -17.87 -3.59
C PRO A 39 -1.01 -17.79 -2.05
N GLU A 40 -0.32 -16.80 -1.50
CA GLU A 40 -0.01 -16.71 -0.07
C GLU A 40 -0.82 -15.59 0.62
N SER A 41 -1.97 -15.18 0.04
CA SER A 41 -2.79 -14.08 0.59
C SER A 41 -3.22 -14.31 2.04
N ILE A 42 -3.43 -15.56 2.46
CA ILE A 42 -3.78 -15.90 3.85
C ILE A 42 -2.63 -15.64 4.84
N ASP A 43 -1.38 -15.66 4.37
CA ASP A 43 -0.21 -15.45 5.22
C ASP A 43 -0.11 -14.04 5.77
N ILE A 44 -0.96 -13.12 5.27
CA ILE A 44 -1.02 -11.73 5.77
C ILE A 44 -1.24 -11.67 7.28
N LEU A 45 -2.03 -12.57 7.86
CA LEU A 45 -2.24 -12.61 9.32
C LEU A 45 -0.91 -12.78 10.06
N ASN A 46 -0.07 -13.72 9.60
CA ASN A 46 1.25 -13.96 10.18
C ASN A 46 2.23 -12.78 9.94
N TRP A 47 2.08 -12.06 8.82
CA TRP A 47 2.94 -10.92 8.51
C TRP A 47 2.61 -9.70 9.36
N LEU A 48 1.33 -9.42 9.59
CA LEU A 48 0.89 -8.29 10.42
C LEU A 48 1.17 -8.49 11.93
N GLU A 49 1.44 -9.71 12.38
CA GLU A 49 1.90 -9.97 13.75
C GLU A 49 3.37 -9.62 13.98
N LYS A 50 4.17 -9.44 12.91
CA LYS A 50 5.59 -9.14 13.01
C LYS A 50 5.80 -7.68 13.43
N PRO A 51 6.52 -7.39 14.55
CA PRO A 51 6.65 -6.03 15.08
C PRO A 51 7.49 -5.10 14.17
N TRP A 52 8.14 -5.64 13.17
CA TRP A 52 8.97 -4.93 12.21
C TRP A 52 8.29 -4.73 10.84
N PHE A 53 7.06 -5.27 10.65
CA PHE A 53 6.30 -5.11 9.42
C PHE A 53 5.11 -4.18 9.65
N HIS A 54 5.03 -3.12 8.87
CA HIS A 54 3.97 -2.13 8.92
C HIS A 54 3.38 -1.93 7.53
N ALA A 55 2.11 -1.62 7.43
CA ALA A 55 1.46 -1.39 6.14
C ALA A 55 0.35 -0.35 6.25
N VAL A 56 0.11 0.36 5.15
CA VAL A 56 -1.18 1.04 4.95
C VAL A 56 -2.17 0.08 4.31
N ARG A 57 -3.46 0.39 4.45
CA ARG A 57 -4.53 -0.34 3.78
C ARG A 57 -4.55 0.02 2.30
N GLY A 58 -4.53 -0.99 1.42
CA GLY A 58 -4.76 -0.84 -0.01
C GLY A 58 -6.23 -1.05 -0.40
N ASN A 59 -6.52 -0.90 -1.68
CA ASN A 59 -7.87 -1.10 -2.18
C ASN A 59 -8.28 -2.58 -2.20
N HIS A 60 -7.35 -3.51 -2.28
CA HIS A 60 -7.64 -4.94 -2.17
C HIS A 60 -8.07 -5.33 -0.76
N GLU A 61 -7.40 -4.81 0.26
CA GLU A 61 -7.85 -4.96 1.65
C GLU A 61 -9.25 -4.35 1.84
N GLN A 62 -9.49 -3.16 1.26
CA GLN A 62 -10.80 -2.50 1.36
C GLN A 62 -11.90 -3.30 0.66
N MET A 63 -11.64 -3.88 -0.52
CA MET A 63 -12.61 -4.74 -1.21
C MET A 63 -13.00 -5.96 -0.38
N LEU A 64 -12.03 -6.62 0.27
CA LEU A 64 -12.29 -7.72 1.20
C LEU A 64 -13.21 -7.28 2.34
N ILE A 65 -12.85 -6.18 3.03
CA ILE A 65 -13.61 -5.63 4.15
C ILE A 65 -15.07 -5.33 3.72
N ASP A 66 -15.24 -4.67 2.58
CA ASP A 66 -16.57 -4.32 2.06
C ASP A 66 -17.39 -5.57 1.74
N CYS A 67 -16.78 -6.60 1.11
CA CYS A 67 -17.46 -7.84 0.79
C CYS A 67 -17.91 -8.60 2.06
N ILE A 68 -17.06 -8.70 3.07
CA ILE A 68 -17.39 -9.41 4.32
C ILE A 68 -18.44 -8.63 5.14
N SER A 69 -18.43 -7.31 5.08
CA SER A 69 -19.46 -6.47 5.73
C SER A 69 -20.79 -6.42 4.96
N GLY A 70 -20.89 -7.04 3.81
CA GLY A 70 -22.12 -7.07 2.98
C GLY A 70 -22.35 -5.83 2.11
N HIS A 71 -21.39 -4.93 2.01
CA HIS A 71 -21.46 -3.71 1.19
C HIS A 71 -20.67 -3.79 -0.12
N GLY A 72 -19.86 -4.85 -0.30
CA GLY A 72 -18.97 -5.01 -1.43
C GLY A 72 -19.59 -5.73 -2.63
N ASP A 73 -18.91 -5.61 -3.76
CA ASP A 73 -19.20 -6.34 -5.00
C ASP A 73 -18.34 -7.61 -5.06
N ILE A 74 -18.88 -8.74 -4.60
CA ILE A 74 -18.19 -10.04 -4.60
C ILE A 74 -17.68 -10.45 -6.01
N PRO A 75 -18.48 -10.38 -7.09
CA PRO A 75 -17.98 -10.61 -8.43
C PRO A 75 -16.79 -9.75 -8.83
N ARG A 76 -16.78 -8.47 -8.44
CA ARG A 76 -15.63 -7.58 -8.66
C ARG A 76 -14.40 -8.03 -7.87
N HIS A 77 -14.55 -8.39 -6.61
CA HIS A 77 -13.45 -8.87 -5.78
C HIS A 77 -12.83 -10.16 -6.36
N ILE A 78 -13.68 -11.12 -6.78
CA ILE A 78 -13.22 -12.36 -7.43
C ILE A 78 -12.42 -12.05 -8.71
N ARG A 79 -12.92 -11.16 -9.60
CA ARG A 79 -12.19 -10.75 -10.81
C ARG A 79 -10.84 -10.06 -10.52
N ASN A 80 -10.70 -9.48 -9.34
CA ASN A 80 -9.45 -8.85 -8.87
C ASN A 80 -8.53 -9.81 -8.11
N GLY A 81 -8.83 -11.11 -8.08
CA GLY A 81 -7.97 -12.14 -7.48
C GLY A 81 -8.39 -12.58 -6.08
N GLY A 82 -9.54 -12.13 -5.59
CA GLY A 82 -10.05 -12.41 -4.23
C GLY A 82 -10.83 -13.72 -4.09
N ALA A 83 -10.81 -14.62 -5.09
CA ALA A 83 -11.56 -15.89 -5.02
C ALA A 83 -11.18 -16.75 -3.83
N TRP A 84 -9.90 -16.76 -3.45
CA TRP A 84 -9.34 -17.51 -2.34
C TRP A 84 -10.07 -17.28 -1.00
N LEU A 85 -10.57 -16.05 -0.78
CA LEU A 85 -11.28 -15.67 0.45
C LEU A 85 -12.53 -16.53 0.67
N TYR A 86 -13.29 -16.78 -0.38
CA TYR A 86 -14.59 -17.47 -0.30
C TYR A 86 -14.46 -18.99 -0.16
N GLU A 87 -13.25 -19.53 -0.23
CA GLU A 87 -12.92 -20.92 0.07
C GLU A 87 -12.62 -21.13 1.56
N LEU A 88 -12.41 -20.04 2.32
CA LEU A 88 -12.12 -20.09 3.75
C LEU A 88 -13.38 -20.24 4.60
N GLN A 89 -13.20 -20.74 5.82
CA GLN A 89 -14.27 -20.76 6.81
C GLN A 89 -14.70 -19.33 7.18
N PRO A 90 -15.99 -19.13 7.53
CA PRO A 90 -16.52 -17.79 7.81
C PRO A 90 -15.84 -17.07 8.98
N ASP A 91 -15.37 -17.78 9.98
CA ASP A 91 -14.63 -17.23 11.13
C ASP A 91 -13.27 -16.65 10.70
N ILE A 92 -12.55 -17.33 9.81
CA ILE A 92 -11.30 -16.83 9.24
C ILE A 92 -11.55 -15.61 8.33
N GLN A 93 -12.63 -15.62 7.54
CA GLN A 93 -13.02 -14.45 6.74
C GLN A 93 -13.27 -13.22 7.62
N GLN A 94 -13.96 -13.39 8.76
CA GLN A 94 -14.22 -12.31 9.72
C GLN A 94 -12.94 -11.84 10.42
N GLU A 95 -12.05 -12.75 10.79
CA GLU A 95 -10.76 -12.42 11.37
C GLU A 95 -9.91 -11.58 10.40
N LEU A 96 -9.80 -12.00 9.15
CA LEU A 96 -9.14 -11.24 8.08
C LEU A 96 -9.72 -9.83 7.94
N SER A 97 -11.04 -9.74 7.80
CA SER A 97 -11.73 -8.45 7.65
C SER A 97 -11.43 -7.53 8.83
N LYS A 98 -11.52 -8.02 10.07
CA LYS A 98 -11.23 -7.26 11.28
C LYS A 98 -9.77 -6.81 11.35
N THR A 99 -8.83 -7.69 11.04
CA THR A 99 -7.39 -7.40 11.07
C THR A 99 -7.03 -6.34 10.02
N LEU A 100 -7.52 -6.50 8.79
CA LEU A 100 -7.26 -5.57 7.70
C LEU A 100 -7.95 -4.21 7.92
N GLN A 101 -9.10 -4.19 8.57
CA GLN A 101 -9.79 -2.95 8.95
C GLN A 101 -8.98 -2.10 9.93
N ALA A 102 -8.12 -2.72 10.75
CA ALA A 102 -7.25 -2.02 11.69
C ALA A 102 -6.04 -1.35 11.03
N LEU A 103 -5.73 -1.68 9.77
CA LEU A 103 -4.64 -1.03 9.03
C LEU A 103 -4.91 0.46 8.85
N PRO A 104 -3.91 1.33 9.10
CA PRO A 104 -4.03 2.76 8.83
C PRO A 104 -4.15 3.02 7.32
N LEU A 105 -4.74 4.14 6.94
CA LEU A 105 -4.82 4.59 5.55
C LEU A 105 -3.64 5.49 5.16
N ILE A 106 -2.94 6.01 6.15
CA ILE A 106 -1.79 6.89 6.00
C ILE A 106 -0.81 6.63 7.13
N ILE A 107 0.48 6.62 6.81
CA ILE A 107 1.58 6.56 7.78
C ILE A 107 2.51 7.74 7.51
N GLU A 108 3.03 8.33 8.58
CA GLU A 108 4.08 9.34 8.52
C GLU A 108 5.28 8.87 9.35
N ILE A 109 6.48 9.01 8.81
CA ILE A 109 7.73 8.60 9.44
C ILE A 109 8.66 9.81 9.48
N GLU A 110 9.11 10.17 10.65
CA GLU A 110 10.19 11.15 10.85
C GLU A 110 11.53 10.42 10.86
N LEU A 111 12.44 10.84 9.99
CA LEU A 111 13.81 10.33 9.94
C LEU A 111 14.74 11.19 10.80
N SER A 112 15.87 10.61 11.22
CA SER A 112 16.85 11.25 12.11
C SER A 112 17.50 12.52 11.54
N ASN A 113 17.30 12.83 10.27
CA ASN A 113 17.80 14.02 9.56
C ASN A 113 16.71 15.09 9.32
N ASP A 114 15.67 15.08 10.12
CA ASP A 114 14.50 15.96 10.02
C ASP A 114 13.69 15.82 8.71
N HIS A 115 13.92 14.75 7.96
CA HIS A 115 13.11 14.43 6.78
C HIS A 115 11.87 13.65 7.17
N THR A 116 10.74 13.99 6.55
CA THR A 116 9.45 13.34 6.78
C THR A 116 9.00 12.56 5.56
N ILE A 117 8.65 11.31 5.78
CA ILE A 117 8.19 10.38 4.75
C ILE A 117 6.72 10.05 4.97
N GLY A 118 5.91 10.22 3.94
CA GLY A 118 4.51 9.80 3.90
C GLY A 118 4.33 8.47 3.18
N ILE A 119 3.32 7.72 3.59
CA ILE A 119 2.89 6.49 2.91
C ILE A 119 1.38 6.54 2.79
N VAL A 120 0.88 6.35 1.59
CA VAL A 120 -0.53 6.17 1.26
C VAL A 120 -0.63 5.21 0.09
N HIS A 121 -1.72 4.44 -0.04
CA HIS A 121 -1.74 3.38 -1.04
C HIS A 121 -1.73 3.91 -2.48
N ALA A 122 -2.69 4.76 -2.87
CA ALA A 122 -2.81 5.23 -4.25
C ALA A 122 -2.31 6.67 -4.43
N GLU A 123 -3.03 7.66 -3.91
CA GLU A 123 -2.61 9.06 -3.98
C GLU A 123 -2.90 9.80 -2.68
N ALA A 124 -2.04 10.76 -2.31
CA ALA A 124 -2.33 11.64 -1.19
C ALA A 124 -3.56 12.50 -1.52
N PRO A 125 -4.59 12.52 -0.65
CA PRO A 125 -5.85 13.18 -0.95
C PRO A 125 -5.75 14.70 -0.78
N VAL A 126 -5.10 15.34 -1.72
CA VAL A 126 -5.07 16.80 -1.88
C VAL A 126 -6.37 17.21 -2.57
N ILE A 127 -7.29 17.83 -1.83
CA ILE A 127 -8.64 18.14 -2.32
C ILE A 127 -8.70 19.51 -2.98
N GLN A 128 -7.92 20.46 -2.49
CA GLN A 128 -7.80 21.82 -3.03
C GLN A 128 -6.37 22.07 -3.53
N SER A 129 -6.21 22.96 -4.49
CA SER A 129 -4.93 23.25 -5.12
C SER A 129 -3.82 23.76 -4.19
N ASN A 130 -4.18 24.24 -2.99
CA ASN A 130 -3.24 24.71 -1.97
C ASN A 130 -3.02 23.74 -0.83
N ASP A 131 -3.76 22.62 -0.79
CA ASP A 131 -3.64 21.62 0.23
C ASP A 131 -2.27 20.94 0.17
N GLY A 132 -1.79 20.52 1.33
CA GLY A 132 -0.57 19.77 1.50
C GLY A 132 -0.81 18.47 2.27
N TRP A 133 0.25 17.95 2.82
CA TRP A 133 0.22 16.68 3.55
C TRP A 133 -0.63 16.74 4.84
N GLN A 134 -0.63 17.88 5.55
CA GLN A 134 -1.44 18.03 6.75
C GLN A 134 -2.94 18.01 6.43
N GLU A 135 -3.37 18.70 5.37
CA GLU A 135 -4.75 18.69 4.92
C GLU A 135 -5.18 17.30 4.45
N ALA A 136 -4.28 16.56 3.80
CA ALA A 136 -4.52 15.15 3.43
C ALA A 136 -4.76 14.27 4.66
N LYS A 137 -3.95 14.41 5.72
CA LYS A 137 -4.15 13.70 7.00
C LYS A 137 -5.48 14.09 7.66
N ASP A 138 -5.80 15.37 7.69
CA ASP A 138 -7.04 15.87 8.30
C ASP A 138 -8.30 15.41 7.52
N ALA A 139 -8.21 15.32 6.19
CA ALA A 139 -9.28 14.77 5.37
C ALA A 139 -9.49 13.27 5.62
N ILE A 140 -8.43 12.46 5.64
CA ILE A 140 -8.51 11.01 5.93
C ILE A 140 -9.08 10.75 7.34
N THR A 141 -8.67 11.54 8.33
CA THR A 141 -9.14 11.36 9.71
C THR A 141 -10.53 11.94 9.98
N GLY A 142 -11.15 12.57 8.99
CA GLY A 142 -12.51 13.14 9.10
C GLY A 142 -12.58 14.51 9.77
N LYS A 143 -11.46 15.14 10.14
CA LYS A 143 -11.44 16.48 10.73
C LYS A 143 -11.99 17.54 9.78
N SER A 144 -11.88 17.33 8.48
CA SER A 144 -12.43 18.20 7.44
C SER A 144 -13.91 17.94 7.11
N GLY A 145 -14.58 17.06 7.87
CA GLY A 145 -15.98 16.67 7.71
C GLY A 145 -16.18 15.43 6.82
N GLU A 146 -17.33 14.79 6.95
CA GLU A 146 -17.63 13.48 6.34
C GLU A 146 -17.54 13.46 4.81
N GLN A 147 -17.95 14.54 4.13
CA GLN A 147 -17.90 14.60 2.66
C GLN A 147 -16.43 14.57 2.18
N HIS A 148 -15.57 15.38 2.80
CA HIS A 148 -14.14 15.39 2.49
C HIS A 148 -13.49 14.06 2.84
N GLN A 149 -13.89 13.46 3.97
CA GLN A 149 -13.37 12.15 4.36
C GLN A 149 -13.70 11.07 3.31
N ARG A 150 -14.95 10.99 2.85
CA ARG A 150 -15.35 10.03 1.80
C ARG A 150 -14.56 10.23 0.50
N GLN A 151 -14.33 11.48 0.11
CA GLN A 151 -13.51 11.79 -1.06
C GLN A 151 -12.04 11.41 -0.84
N ALA A 152 -11.49 11.76 0.32
CA ALA A 152 -10.11 11.43 0.69
C ALA A 152 -9.86 9.92 0.72
N LEU A 153 -10.78 9.13 1.26
CA LEU A 153 -10.69 7.67 1.26
C LEU A 153 -10.68 7.11 -0.17
N LYS A 154 -11.54 7.64 -1.06
CA LYS A 154 -11.56 7.23 -2.45
C LYS A 154 -10.24 7.56 -3.16
N THR A 155 -9.70 8.76 -2.94
CA THR A 155 -8.41 9.18 -3.51
C THR A 155 -7.28 8.32 -2.96
N ALA A 156 -7.19 8.15 -1.65
CA ALA A 156 -6.12 7.38 -1.01
C ALA A 156 -6.07 5.91 -1.43
N LEU A 157 -7.21 5.33 -1.84
CA LEU A 157 -7.31 3.91 -2.19
C LEU A 157 -7.38 3.61 -3.69
N TYR A 158 -7.81 4.57 -4.53
CA TYR A 158 -8.18 4.24 -5.92
C TYR A 158 -7.72 5.25 -6.97
N ALA A 159 -7.17 6.42 -6.59
CA ALA A 159 -6.84 7.45 -7.55
C ALA A 159 -5.62 7.10 -8.40
N ARG A 160 -5.61 7.61 -9.65
CA ARG A 160 -4.52 7.48 -10.61
C ARG A 160 -4.27 8.79 -11.37
N GLU A 161 -4.93 9.87 -10.95
CA GLU A 161 -4.90 11.12 -11.68
C GLU A 161 -3.50 11.69 -11.84
N LYS A 162 -2.69 11.66 -10.78
CA LYS A 162 -1.33 12.20 -10.80
C LYS A 162 -0.43 11.43 -11.76
N ILE A 163 -0.46 10.09 -11.72
CA ILE A 163 0.38 9.26 -12.61
C ILE A 163 -0.13 9.31 -14.05
N ASP A 164 -1.44 9.25 -14.27
CA ASP A 164 -2.04 9.28 -15.61
C ASP A 164 -1.77 10.63 -16.33
N GLN A 165 -1.75 11.73 -15.58
CA GLN A 165 -1.47 13.06 -16.10
C GLN A 165 0.02 13.40 -16.12
N GLN A 166 0.89 12.52 -15.61
CA GLN A 166 2.33 12.79 -15.45
C GLN A 166 2.58 14.10 -14.68
N ASP A 167 1.81 14.32 -13.62
CA ASP A 167 1.85 15.55 -12.84
C ASP A 167 3.06 15.58 -11.89
N HIS A 168 4.00 16.46 -12.12
CA HIS A 168 5.22 16.67 -11.34
C HIS A 168 5.06 17.67 -10.19
N THR A 169 3.87 18.17 -9.90
CA THR A 169 3.66 19.07 -8.75
C THR A 169 4.01 18.37 -7.44
N THR A 170 4.66 19.10 -6.53
CA THR A 170 5.02 18.60 -5.21
C THR A 170 3.90 18.85 -4.20
N ILE A 171 3.67 17.88 -3.33
CA ILE A 171 2.77 18.02 -2.19
C ILE A 171 3.55 18.71 -1.06
N LYS A 172 3.03 19.81 -0.55
CA LYS A 172 3.68 20.63 0.49
C LYS A 172 3.66 19.94 1.85
N GLY A 173 4.62 20.25 2.72
CA GLY A 173 4.65 19.80 4.11
C GLY A 173 5.07 18.35 4.30
N ILE A 174 5.71 17.74 3.30
CA ILE A 174 6.29 16.40 3.33
C ILE A 174 7.44 16.32 2.32
N ASP A 175 8.53 15.65 2.67
CA ASP A 175 9.68 15.55 1.78
C ASP A 175 9.47 14.51 0.68
N ARG A 176 8.84 13.37 1.03
CA ARG A 176 8.58 12.29 0.08
C ARG A 176 7.35 11.49 0.47
N ILE A 177 6.61 11.01 -0.53
CA ILE A 177 5.47 10.13 -0.34
C ILE A 177 5.70 8.86 -1.17
N TYR A 178 5.55 7.69 -0.55
CA TYR A 178 5.59 6.40 -1.25
C TYR A 178 4.17 5.90 -1.48
N VAL A 179 3.93 5.44 -2.71
CA VAL A 179 2.63 4.91 -3.16
C VAL A 179 2.79 3.63 -3.97
N GLY A 180 1.73 2.82 -3.99
CA GLY A 180 1.56 1.63 -4.82
C GLY A 180 0.47 1.79 -5.87
N HIS A 181 -0.43 0.80 -5.98
CA HIS A 181 -1.68 0.82 -6.74
C HIS A 181 -1.55 1.01 -8.26
N SER A 182 -0.76 1.95 -8.68
CA SER A 182 -0.52 2.27 -10.10
C SER A 182 0.76 1.58 -10.54
N THR A 183 0.60 0.48 -11.25
CA THR A 183 1.73 -0.32 -11.72
C THR A 183 2.59 0.47 -12.71
N VAL A 184 3.87 0.54 -12.42
CA VAL A 184 4.89 1.20 -13.24
C VAL A 184 5.97 0.20 -13.67
N PRO A 185 6.61 0.36 -14.85
CA PRO A 185 7.63 -0.58 -15.31
C PRO A 185 8.91 -0.55 -14.47
N SER A 186 9.16 0.52 -13.76
CA SER A 186 10.24 0.69 -12.77
C SER A 186 9.83 1.76 -11.75
N VAL A 187 10.44 1.74 -10.57
CA VAL A 187 10.21 2.78 -9.55
C VAL A 187 10.30 4.16 -10.18
N THR A 188 9.23 4.93 -10.11
CA THR A 188 9.04 6.20 -10.82
C THR A 188 8.74 7.31 -9.84
N ARG A 189 9.30 8.50 -10.07
CA ARG A 189 9.08 9.67 -9.23
C ARG A 189 8.41 10.81 -9.99
N LEU A 190 7.30 11.32 -9.46
CA LEU A 190 6.61 12.52 -9.94
C LEU A 190 6.54 13.56 -8.81
N GLY A 191 7.29 14.65 -8.96
CA GLY A 191 7.47 15.62 -7.88
C GLY A 191 8.14 14.98 -6.66
N ASN A 192 7.45 14.94 -5.53
CA ASN A 192 7.90 14.23 -4.33
C ASN A 192 7.15 12.91 -4.06
N VAL A 193 6.36 12.41 -5.02
CA VAL A 193 5.66 11.13 -4.94
C VAL A 193 6.46 10.05 -5.65
N VAL A 194 6.68 8.90 -5.00
CA VAL A 194 7.45 7.76 -5.50
C VAL A 194 6.54 6.55 -5.65
N TYR A 195 6.32 6.11 -6.88
CA TYR A 195 5.52 4.94 -7.25
C TYR A 195 6.40 3.70 -7.22
N ILE A 196 6.07 2.73 -6.36
CA ILE A 196 6.89 1.53 -6.14
C ILE A 196 6.16 0.22 -6.42
N ASP A 197 4.92 0.26 -6.90
CA ASP A 197 4.26 -0.93 -7.46
C ASP A 197 4.84 -1.24 -8.85
N THR A 198 5.68 -2.25 -8.93
CA THR A 198 6.29 -2.71 -10.18
C THR A 198 5.68 -4.02 -10.67
N GLY A 199 4.46 -4.32 -10.22
CA GLY A 199 3.62 -5.35 -10.78
C GLY A 199 3.97 -6.78 -10.39
N CYS A 200 4.38 -7.04 -9.14
CA CYS A 200 4.84 -8.38 -8.71
C CYS A 200 3.82 -9.50 -8.96
N ALA A 201 2.53 -9.18 -9.06
CA ALA A 201 1.46 -10.14 -9.35
C ALA A 201 1.26 -10.45 -10.85
N PHE A 202 2.05 -9.84 -11.72
CA PHE A 202 1.99 -10.05 -13.18
C PHE A 202 3.24 -10.77 -13.67
N SER A 203 3.12 -11.52 -14.79
CA SER A 203 4.19 -12.37 -15.32
C SER A 203 5.50 -11.63 -15.60
N ASP A 204 5.41 -10.38 -16.03
CA ASP A 204 6.57 -9.56 -16.40
C ASP A 204 6.95 -8.55 -15.31
N GLY A 205 6.31 -8.65 -14.15
CA GLY A 205 6.48 -7.72 -13.05
C GLY A 205 7.54 -8.15 -12.04
N ALA A 206 7.77 -7.28 -11.08
CA ALA A 206 8.71 -7.49 -9.99
C ALA A 206 8.18 -6.91 -8.68
N LEU A 207 8.62 -7.44 -7.56
CA LEU A 207 8.47 -6.81 -6.25
C LEU A 207 9.63 -5.85 -6.03
N SER A 208 9.32 -4.58 -5.87
CA SER A 208 10.34 -3.54 -5.61
C SER A 208 10.39 -3.16 -4.14
N LEU A 209 11.61 -3.07 -3.63
CA LEU A 209 11.92 -2.53 -2.31
C LEU A 209 12.83 -1.32 -2.43
N VAL A 210 12.59 -0.32 -1.59
CA VAL A 210 13.39 0.92 -1.52
C VAL A 210 13.86 1.14 -0.09
N ASP A 211 15.15 1.27 0.10
CA ASP A 211 15.73 1.78 1.34
C ASP A 211 15.56 3.31 1.35
N ILE A 212 14.79 3.82 2.30
CA ILE A 212 14.45 5.26 2.37
C ILE A 212 15.59 6.14 2.87
N GLN A 213 16.62 5.57 3.49
CA GLN A 213 17.78 6.31 3.97
C GLN A 213 18.86 6.44 2.88
N THR A 214 19.14 5.35 2.16
CA THR A 214 20.19 5.30 1.15
C THR A 214 19.66 5.53 -0.28
N GLU A 215 18.34 5.50 -0.47
CA GLU A 215 17.66 5.49 -1.78
C GLU A 215 18.04 4.28 -2.66
N THR A 216 18.64 3.26 -2.08
CA THR A 216 18.97 2.01 -2.78
C THR A 216 17.70 1.24 -3.08
N MET A 217 17.59 0.74 -4.30
CA MET A 217 16.42 0.00 -4.77
C MET A 217 16.82 -1.40 -5.22
N ILE A 218 15.98 -2.37 -4.90
CA ILE A 218 16.05 -3.70 -5.51
C ILE A 218 14.68 -4.07 -6.08
N SER A 219 14.69 -4.79 -7.18
CA SER A 219 13.49 -5.40 -7.75
C SER A 219 13.74 -6.88 -7.98
N ILE A 220 12.79 -7.72 -7.56
CA ILE A 220 12.90 -9.17 -7.68
C ILE A 220 11.67 -9.69 -8.41
N SER A 221 11.89 -10.34 -9.54
CA SER A 221 10.84 -11.03 -10.30
C SER A 221 10.64 -12.44 -9.77
N MET A 222 9.45 -12.96 -9.96
CA MET A 222 9.24 -14.39 -9.84
C MET A 222 10.15 -15.07 -10.86
N SER A 223 10.96 -16.03 -10.42
CA SER A 223 11.76 -16.84 -11.35
C SER A 223 10.81 -17.57 -12.30
N PRO A 224 11.13 -17.64 -13.60
CA PRO A 224 10.33 -18.36 -14.57
C PRO A 224 10.25 -19.85 -14.26
#